data_d2e9b6cf9cca7be77708de2194248feb
#
_entry.id   d2e9b6cf9cca7be77708de2194248feb
#
_cell.length_a   1.000
_cell.length_b   1.000
_cell.length_c   1.000
_cell.angle_alpha   90.00
_cell.angle_beta   90.00
_cell.angle_gamma   90.00
#
_symmetry.space_group_name_H-M   'P 1'
#
loop_
_entity.id
_entity.type
_entity.pdbx_description
1 polymer ?
#
loop_
_entity_poly.entity_id
_entity_poly.type
_entity_poly.pdbx_seq_one_letter_code
_entity_poly.pdbx_strand_id
1 'polypeptide(L)'
;MKRYGKYIRPYWYAFILGPLLMLTEVAGEVLLPSFMADIINIGAANHDVGYIVQKGIIMILTALIMMAGGVGGAWFASVAAINFVAGLRKDAFKKIQTFSFSEIDRFSTGSLVTRLTNDITQVQNLIMMALRMMLRAPGMLIGAIIMAFLMNRELAAVFLVILPVMTVAIILLLRIAYPRFEFMQKKLDALNSNIQEVLTNVRVIKSFVREDYESARFEKSNAELKESSLNAFKIAIAQMPLMMLFMNLTTLVVVWLGGNQILGGKMQVGDLTAFTTYIVQVLMSLMMLAMVFLQSSRAFASGRRINEVMDTQVSLTDDHAAYPEAVVKSGKIEFQNVSFRYYKDSAEKVLDQINLTIEPGQMIGIIGSTGCGKTTLVSMIPRLYDVDEGKVLVDGIDVRDYSLNHLREGVGMVLQKNVLFSGTIEENLQWGDENAGKDQIRKAAESAQAEGFIQKLADGYDTELGQGGVNVSGGQKQRLCIARALLKRPKILILDDSTSAVDTATEAKIREAFSTTLKETTKLIIAQRIGSVMEADQIVVMDEGKIVGLGKHEDLLETCKAYQEIYDSQMKKEVIA
;
A
#
# COMPACT_ATOMS: atom_id res chain seq x y z
N MET A 1 6.85 17.69 -9.86
CA MET A 1 7.59 18.46 -8.84
C MET A 1 6.75 19.48 -8.07
N LYS A 2 5.84 20.26 -8.70
CA LYS A 2 4.98 21.23 -7.97
C LYS A 2 4.15 20.63 -6.82
N ARG A 3 3.67 19.39 -6.97
CA ARG A 3 2.89 18.68 -5.94
C ARG A 3 3.65 18.47 -4.63
N TYR A 4 4.93 18.12 -4.70
CA TYR A 4 5.74 17.84 -3.52
C TYR A 4 6.21 19.09 -2.77
N GLY A 5 6.15 20.26 -3.41
CA GLY A 5 6.50 21.54 -2.79
C GLY A 5 5.71 21.86 -1.52
N LYS A 6 4.44 21.40 -1.44
CA LYS A 6 3.60 21.60 -0.24
C LYS A 6 4.12 20.87 1.01
N TYR A 7 4.86 19.76 0.85
CA TYR A 7 5.45 19.02 1.97
C TYR A 7 6.83 19.55 2.35
N ILE A 8 7.53 20.24 1.41
CA ILE A 8 8.83 20.87 1.66
C ILE A 8 8.65 22.22 2.34
N ARG A 9 7.65 23.02 1.93
CA ARG A 9 7.47 24.40 2.36
C ARG A 9 7.41 24.61 3.88
N PRO A 10 6.72 23.78 4.71
CA PRO A 10 6.71 23.97 6.16
C PRO A 10 8.08 23.69 6.82
N TYR A 11 8.92 22.87 6.19
CA TYR A 11 10.20 22.40 6.73
C TYR A 11 11.38 22.81 5.86
N TRP A 12 11.24 23.87 5.05
CA TRP A 12 12.24 24.34 4.11
C TRP A 12 13.62 24.56 4.77
N TYR A 13 13.61 25.04 6.01
CA TYR A 13 14.83 25.27 6.79
C TYR A 13 15.62 23.97 7.00
N ALA A 14 14.93 22.85 7.24
CA ALA A 14 15.60 21.57 7.45
C ALA A 14 16.18 21.00 6.14
N PHE A 15 15.52 21.26 5.00
CA PHE A 15 16.04 20.92 3.67
C PHE A 15 17.29 21.72 3.27
N ILE A 16 17.51 22.90 3.85
CA ILE A 16 18.69 23.75 3.58
C ILE A 16 19.76 23.54 4.64
N LEU A 17 19.40 23.58 5.93
CA LEU A 17 20.38 23.47 7.02
C LEU A 17 21.04 22.08 7.08
N GLY A 18 20.28 21.01 6.77
CA GLY A 18 20.82 19.66 6.71
C GLY A 18 22.05 19.56 5.80
N PRO A 19 21.93 19.83 4.49
CA PRO A 19 23.05 19.82 3.56
C PRO A 19 24.15 20.84 3.89
N LEU A 20 23.82 22.05 4.37
CA LEU A 20 24.82 23.06 4.75
C LEU A 20 25.70 22.61 5.91
N LEU A 21 25.09 21.99 6.93
CA LEU A 21 25.83 21.42 8.05
C LEU A 21 26.70 20.23 7.63
N MET A 22 26.24 19.42 6.68
CA MET A 22 27.07 18.37 6.07
C MET A 22 28.31 18.95 5.36
N LEU A 23 28.22 20.13 4.74
CA LEU A 23 29.36 20.77 4.12
C LEU A 23 30.40 21.25 5.14
N THR A 24 30.00 21.63 6.37
CA THR A 24 30.98 21.93 7.44
C THR A 24 31.76 20.70 7.88
N GLU A 25 31.10 19.53 7.92
CA GLU A 25 31.76 18.24 8.14
C GLU A 25 32.80 17.96 7.04
N VAL A 26 32.39 18.11 5.77
CA VAL A 26 33.28 17.90 4.60
C VAL A 26 34.48 18.84 4.63
N ALA A 27 34.25 20.12 4.93
CA ALA A 27 35.34 21.10 4.99
C ALA A 27 36.39 20.72 6.05
N GLY A 28 35.95 20.29 7.23
CA GLY A 28 36.87 19.82 8.26
C GLY A 28 37.58 18.52 7.86
N GLU A 29 36.87 17.56 7.26
CA GLU A 29 37.40 16.27 6.79
C GLU A 29 38.51 16.46 5.73
N VAL A 30 38.39 17.50 4.89
CA VAL A 30 39.36 17.86 3.87
C VAL A 30 40.54 18.67 4.45
N LEU A 31 40.33 19.46 5.51
CA LEU A 31 41.38 20.27 6.13
C LEU A 31 42.26 19.48 7.11
N LEU A 32 41.75 18.48 7.80
CA LEU A 32 42.51 17.71 8.80
C LEU A 32 43.84 17.13 8.29
N PRO A 33 43.90 16.51 7.08
CA PRO A 33 45.18 16.00 6.56
C PRO A 33 46.24 17.09 6.35
N SER A 34 45.85 18.31 5.97
CA SER A 34 46.80 19.41 5.81
C SER A 34 47.36 19.89 7.15
N PHE A 35 46.54 19.93 8.21
CA PHE A 35 47.03 20.25 9.56
C PHE A 35 48.01 19.19 10.08
N MET A 36 47.74 17.91 9.77
CA MET A 36 48.67 16.82 10.09
C MET A 36 49.98 16.94 9.35
N ALA A 37 49.95 17.37 8.04
CA ALA A 37 51.15 17.67 7.28
C ALA A 37 51.96 18.78 7.92
N ASP A 38 51.34 19.87 8.37
CA ASP A 38 52.01 20.97 9.06
C ASP A 38 52.69 20.50 10.37
N ILE A 39 52.03 19.65 11.15
CA ILE A 39 52.61 19.09 12.38
C ILE A 39 53.89 18.31 12.07
N ILE A 40 53.90 17.51 11.00
CA ILE A 40 55.05 16.71 10.61
C ILE A 40 56.15 17.58 10.02
N ASN A 41 55.80 18.48 9.08
CA ASN A 41 56.76 19.26 8.30
C ASN A 41 57.40 20.42 9.08
N ILE A 42 56.66 21.02 10.01
CA ILE A 42 57.12 22.18 10.79
C ILE A 42 57.37 21.78 12.24
N GLY A 43 56.38 21.19 12.90
CA GLY A 43 56.47 20.88 14.33
C GLY A 43 57.53 19.82 14.65
N ALA A 44 57.41 18.64 14.03
CA ALA A 44 58.33 17.54 14.27
C ALA A 44 59.70 17.76 13.67
N ALA A 45 59.81 18.35 12.46
CA ALA A 45 61.06 18.62 11.80
C ALA A 45 61.91 19.65 12.57
N ASN A 46 61.29 20.65 13.20
CA ASN A 46 61.97 21.69 13.99
C ASN A 46 62.01 21.39 15.49
N HIS A 47 61.54 20.25 15.94
CA HIS A 47 61.38 19.87 17.36
C HIS A 47 60.57 20.90 18.18
N ASP A 48 59.61 21.60 17.52
CA ASP A 48 58.75 22.64 18.16
C ASP A 48 57.50 22.01 18.73
N VAL A 49 57.57 21.63 20.01
CA VAL A 49 56.44 21.04 20.76
C VAL A 49 55.29 22.06 20.89
N GLY A 50 55.59 23.37 20.99
CA GLY A 50 54.57 24.42 21.08
C GLY A 50 53.67 24.46 19.83
N TYR A 51 54.30 24.42 18.65
CA TYR A 51 53.59 24.37 17.38
C TYR A 51 52.74 23.08 17.23
N ILE A 52 53.28 21.94 17.64
CA ILE A 52 52.53 20.66 17.64
C ILE A 52 51.28 20.74 18.50
N VAL A 53 51.40 21.24 19.73
CA VAL A 53 50.28 21.42 20.64
C VAL A 53 49.24 22.38 20.10
N GLN A 54 49.68 23.53 19.57
CA GLN A 54 48.77 24.53 18.98
C GLN A 54 47.99 23.95 17.80
N LYS A 55 48.65 23.28 16.86
CA LYS A 55 47.98 22.64 15.71
C LYS A 55 47.08 21.46 16.16
N GLY A 56 47.50 20.68 17.17
CA GLY A 56 46.68 19.64 17.77
C GLY A 56 45.38 20.15 18.36
N ILE A 57 45.42 21.30 19.07
CA ILE A 57 44.23 21.97 19.57
C ILE A 57 43.31 22.41 18.41
N ILE A 58 43.86 22.98 17.34
CA ILE A 58 43.07 23.35 16.14
C ILE A 58 42.42 22.12 15.51
N MET A 59 43.12 20.99 15.40
CA MET A 59 42.55 19.73 14.91
C MET A 59 41.40 19.25 15.78
N ILE A 60 41.54 19.29 17.10
CA ILE A 60 40.47 18.92 18.04
C ILE A 60 39.24 19.82 17.87
N LEU A 61 39.45 21.14 17.80
CA LEU A 61 38.36 22.10 17.58
C LEU A 61 37.67 21.86 16.22
N THR A 62 38.45 21.61 15.17
CA THR A 62 37.92 21.26 13.84
C THR A 62 37.08 19.96 13.92
N ALA A 63 37.57 18.93 14.59
CA ALA A 63 36.85 17.67 14.79
C ALA A 63 35.53 17.87 15.58
N LEU A 64 35.53 18.74 16.59
CA LEU A 64 34.28 19.08 17.32
C LEU A 64 33.28 19.83 16.43
N ILE A 65 33.75 20.76 15.59
CA ILE A 65 32.87 21.43 14.61
C ILE A 65 32.31 20.44 13.59
N MET A 66 33.13 19.52 13.10
CA MET A 66 32.73 18.46 12.19
C MET A 66 31.65 17.56 12.83
N MET A 67 31.88 17.17 14.08
CA MET A 67 30.91 16.35 14.84
C MET A 67 29.58 17.08 14.97
N ALA A 68 29.60 18.35 15.37
CA ALA A 68 28.39 19.17 15.48
C ALA A 68 27.70 19.33 14.11
N GLY A 69 28.47 19.55 13.04
CA GLY A 69 27.98 19.62 11.67
C GLY A 69 27.34 18.31 11.20
N GLY A 70 28.02 17.19 11.42
CA GLY A 70 27.52 15.86 11.05
C GLY A 70 26.26 15.46 11.80
N VAL A 71 26.23 15.62 13.11
CA VAL A 71 25.06 15.34 13.95
C VAL A 71 23.90 16.27 13.59
N GLY A 72 24.17 17.59 13.51
CA GLY A 72 23.16 18.57 13.14
C GLY A 72 22.58 18.34 11.74
N GLY A 73 23.46 18.07 10.76
CA GLY A 73 23.06 17.76 9.40
C GLY A 73 22.20 16.50 9.31
N ALA A 74 22.57 15.43 10.04
CA ALA A 74 21.79 14.20 10.11
C ALA A 74 20.43 14.42 10.79
N TRP A 75 20.38 15.25 11.84
CA TRP A 75 19.15 15.61 12.52
C TRP A 75 18.18 16.34 11.58
N PHE A 76 18.62 17.42 10.94
CA PHE A 76 17.77 18.18 10.03
C PHE A 76 17.35 17.35 8.80
N ALA A 77 18.22 16.51 8.25
CA ALA A 77 17.87 15.59 7.18
C ALA A 77 16.76 14.61 7.60
N SER A 78 16.84 14.10 8.85
CA SER A 78 15.81 13.21 9.40
C SER A 78 14.48 13.95 9.61
N VAL A 79 14.52 15.14 10.21
CA VAL A 79 13.31 15.98 10.40
C VAL A 79 12.64 16.28 9.06
N ALA A 80 13.42 16.68 8.06
CA ALA A 80 12.93 16.96 6.71
C ALA A 80 12.27 15.73 6.06
N ALA A 81 12.96 14.59 6.06
CA ALA A 81 12.49 13.37 5.41
C ALA A 81 11.24 12.79 6.10
N ILE A 82 11.23 12.71 7.44
CA ILE A 82 10.12 12.13 8.20
C ILE A 82 8.85 12.98 8.05
N ASN A 83 8.95 14.30 8.19
CA ASN A 83 7.79 15.17 8.06
C ASN A 83 7.24 15.22 6.62
N PHE A 84 8.14 15.20 5.63
CA PHE A 84 7.73 15.10 4.22
C PHE A 84 6.86 13.86 3.98
N VAL A 85 7.33 12.67 4.40
CA VAL A 85 6.58 11.43 4.14
C VAL A 85 5.36 11.28 5.03
N ALA A 86 5.33 11.86 6.23
CA ALA A 86 4.14 11.91 7.06
C ALA A 86 3.02 12.69 6.35
N GLY A 87 3.33 13.84 5.77
CA GLY A 87 2.40 14.61 4.95
C GLY A 87 1.94 13.85 3.70
N LEU A 88 2.89 13.21 3.00
CA LEU A 88 2.58 12.41 1.81
C LEU A 88 1.67 11.21 2.14
N ARG A 89 1.94 10.49 3.23
CA ARG A 89 1.12 9.36 3.70
C ARG A 89 -0.29 9.80 4.04
N LYS A 90 -0.42 10.92 4.77
CA LYS A 90 -1.73 11.50 5.12
C LYS A 90 -2.56 11.81 3.88
N ASP A 91 -1.96 12.44 2.87
CA ASP A 91 -2.67 12.81 1.67
C ASP A 91 -2.97 11.61 0.77
N ALA A 92 -2.06 10.64 0.68
CA ALA A 92 -2.29 9.39 -0.03
C ALA A 92 -3.43 8.58 0.61
N PHE A 93 -3.46 8.50 1.94
CA PHE A 93 -4.56 7.86 2.67
C PHE A 93 -5.90 8.58 2.42
N LYS A 94 -5.92 9.93 2.52
CA LYS A 94 -7.12 10.71 2.20
C LYS A 94 -7.59 10.46 0.77
N LYS A 95 -6.66 10.38 -0.18
CA LYS A 95 -6.98 10.12 -1.58
C LYS A 95 -7.62 8.74 -1.77
N ILE A 96 -7.10 7.71 -1.09
CA ILE A 96 -7.69 6.35 -1.12
C ILE A 96 -9.10 6.34 -0.53
N GLN A 97 -9.38 7.14 0.51
CA GLN A 97 -10.71 7.26 1.09
C GLN A 97 -11.74 7.89 0.11
N THR A 98 -11.28 8.62 -0.90
CA THR A 98 -12.18 9.14 -1.96
C THR A 98 -12.43 8.17 -3.11
N PHE A 99 -11.76 7.01 -3.13
CA PHE A 99 -11.91 6.02 -4.19
C PHE A 99 -13.31 5.42 -4.19
N SER A 100 -13.84 5.19 -5.37
CA SER A 100 -15.03 4.37 -5.58
C SER A 100 -14.66 2.88 -5.63
N PHE A 101 -15.66 2.03 -5.75
CA PHE A 101 -15.43 0.59 -5.86
C PHE A 101 -14.58 0.22 -7.10
N SER A 102 -14.76 0.94 -8.21
CA SER A 102 -13.99 0.69 -9.44
C SER A 102 -12.48 0.92 -9.25
N GLU A 103 -12.07 1.95 -8.50
CA GLU A 103 -10.66 2.17 -8.19
C GLU A 103 -10.14 1.14 -7.18
N ILE A 104 -10.95 0.76 -6.18
CA ILE A 104 -10.57 -0.27 -5.19
C ILE A 104 -10.40 -1.64 -5.85
N ASP A 105 -11.25 -1.99 -6.81
CA ASP A 105 -11.13 -3.23 -7.59
C ASP A 105 -9.88 -3.23 -8.47
N ARG A 106 -9.52 -2.07 -9.05
CA ARG A 106 -8.29 -1.91 -9.83
C ARG A 106 -7.02 -2.05 -9.00
N PHE A 107 -7.03 -1.50 -7.78
CA PHE A 107 -5.92 -1.59 -6.84
C PHE A 107 -6.21 -2.65 -5.79
N SER A 108 -5.51 -3.79 -5.79
CA SER A 108 -5.67 -4.74 -4.69
C SER A 108 -5.33 -4.09 -3.34
N THR A 109 -6.04 -4.48 -2.27
CA THR A 109 -5.81 -3.96 -0.91
C THR A 109 -4.34 -4.12 -0.47
N GLY A 110 -3.71 -5.25 -0.76
CA GLY A 110 -2.29 -5.49 -0.47
C GLY A 110 -1.37 -4.52 -1.19
N SER A 111 -1.69 -4.15 -2.45
CA SER A 111 -0.95 -3.15 -3.21
C SER A 111 -1.07 -1.75 -2.58
N LEU A 112 -2.27 -1.34 -2.15
CA LEU A 112 -2.48 -0.05 -1.48
C LEU A 112 -1.75 0.03 -0.14
N VAL A 113 -1.77 -1.04 0.66
CA VAL A 113 -1.00 -1.14 1.91
C VAL A 113 0.50 -0.99 1.64
N THR A 114 1.03 -1.71 0.64
CA THR A 114 2.46 -1.61 0.27
C THR A 114 2.85 -0.20 -0.15
N ARG A 115 1.98 0.50 -0.90
CA ARG A 115 2.21 1.89 -1.34
C ARG A 115 2.22 2.87 -0.17
N LEU A 116 1.32 2.69 0.82
CA LEU A 116 1.24 3.54 2.02
C LEU A 116 2.35 3.28 3.05
N THR A 117 2.97 2.11 3.01
CA THR A 117 4.00 1.69 3.97
C THR A 117 5.38 1.64 3.33
N ASN A 118 5.67 0.57 2.62
CA ASN A 118 7.01 0.27 2.11
C ASN A 118 7.47 1.29 1.04
N ASP A 119 6.60 1.64 0.07
CA ASP A 119 6.97 2.59 -0.98
C ASP A 119 7.24 4.00 -0.42
N ILE A 120 6.43 4.45 0.53
CA ILE A 120 6.67 5.74 1.22
C ILE A 120 7.98 5.70 2.01
N THR A 121 8.32 4.56 2.63
CA THR A 121 9.60 4.39 3.33
C THR A 121 10.79 4.43 2.36
N GLN A 122 10.68 3.89 1.15
CA GLN A 122 11.72 4.03 0.12
C GLN A 122 11.93 5.49 -0.30
N VAL A 123 10.85 6.27 -0.42
CA VAL A 123 10.93 7.71 -0.70
C VAL A 123 11.58 8.45 0.47
N GLN A 124 11.23 8.11 1.73
CA GLN A 124 11.88 8.66 2.93
C GLN A 124 13.39 8.45 2.90
N ASN A 125 13.81 7.21 2.65
CA ASN A 125 15.23 6.84 2.61
C ASN A 125 15.98 7.60 1.52
N LEU A 126 15.35 7.78 0.35
CA LEU A 126 15.95 8.58 -0.72
C LEU A 126 16.14 10.04 -0.30
N ILE A 127 15.11 10.67 0.29
CA ILE A 127 15.22 12.07 0.73
C ILE A 127 16.29 12.22 1.80
N MET A 128 16.31 11.34 2.80
CA MET A 128 17.30 11.35 3.87
C MET A 128 18.71 11.17 3.31
N MET A 129 18.91 10.21 2.41
CA MET A 129 20.18 9.96 1.76
C MET A 129 20.61 11.12 0.87
N ALA A 130 19.67 11.71 0.10
CA ALA A 130 19.95 12.86 -0.75
C ALA A 130 20.43 14.06 0.09
N LEU A 131 19.74 14.39 1.17
CA LEU A 131 20.10 15.51 2.04
C LEU A 131 21.44 15.31 2.77
N ARG A 132 21.84 14.06 3.05
CA ARG A 132 23.09 13.73 3.73
C ARG A 132 24.27 13.53 2.77
N MET A 133 24.06 12.85 1.65
CA MET A 133 25.14 12.33 0.81
C MET A 133 25.29 13.06 -0.53
N MET A 134 24.22 13.69 -1.04
CA MET A 134 24.23 14.29 -2.39
C MET A 134 25.15 15.50 -2.50
N LEU A 135 25.41 16.23 -1.41
CA LEU A 135 26.42 17.30 -1.36
C LEU A 135 27.71 16.83 -0.71
N ARG A 136 27.65 15.91 0.25
CA ARG A 136 28.84 15.39 0.94
C ARG A 136 29.79 14.66 -0.01
N ALA A 137 29.29 13.69 -0.78
CA ALA A 137 30.14 12.89 -1.63
C ALA A 137 30.82 13.70 -2.77
N PRO A 138 30.13 14.56 -3.54
CA PRO A 138 30.81 15.46 -4.49
C PRO A 138 31.70 16.48 -3.81
N GLY A 139 31.27 17.04 -2.68
CA GLY A 139 32.06 18.03 -1.93
C GLY A 139 33.38 17.45 -1.44
N MET A 140 33.36 16.22 -0.91
CA MET A 140 34.53 15.49 -0.47
C MET A 140 35.47 15.13 -1.64
N LEU A 141 34.87 14.64 -2.75
CA LEU A 141 35.63 14.34 -3.97
C LEU A 141 36.36 15.56 -4.50
N ILE A 142 35.65 16.67 -4.70
CA ILE A 142 36.19 17.91 -5.25
C ILE A 142 37.18 18.54 -4.27
N GLY A 143 36.84 18.62 -2.98
CA GLY A 143 37.68 19.17 -1.94
C GLY A 143 39.01 18.44 -1.80
N ALA A 144 38.96 17.08 -1.75
CA ALA A 144 40.18 16.27 -1.66
C ALA A 144 41.07 16.40 -2.91
N ILE A 145 40.48 16.48 -4.12
CA ILE A 145 41.24 16.71 -5.36
C ILE A 145 41.89 18.10 -5.36
N ILE A 146 41.15 19.13 -4.96
CA ILE A 146 41.70 20.51 -4.87
C ILE A 146 42.87 20.56 -3.90
N MET A 147 42.72 19.99 -2.71
CA MET A 147 43.78 19.99 -1.70
C MET A 147 45.01 19.19 -2.16
N ALA A 148 44.81 18.04 -2.78
CA ALA A 148 45.92 17.27 -3.36
C ALA A 148 46.64 18.06 -4.48
N PHE A 149 45.89 18.77 -5.33
CA PHE A 149 46.46 19.61 -6.39
C PHE A 149 47.25 20.83 -5.84
N LEU A 150 46.75 21.44 -4.76
CA LEU A 150 47.45 22.55 -4.07
C LEU A 150 48.74 22.09 -3.38
N MET A 151 48.75 20.85 -2.85
CA MET A 151 49.96 20.28 -2.24
C MET A 151 51.02 19.90 -3.27
N ASN A 152 50.63 19.15 -4.29
CA ASN A 152 51.57 18.71 -5.30
C ASN A 152 50.86 18.41 -6.64
N ARG A 153 51.08 19.29 -7.64
CA ARG A 153 50.46 19.19 -8.97
C ARG A 153 50.90 17.94 -9.75
N GLU A 154 52.19 17.55 -9.62
CA GLU A 154 52.72 16.39 -10.34
C GLU A 154 52.10 15.08 -9.81
N LEU A 155 51.98 14.94 -8.49
CA LEU A 155 51.34 13.80 -7.88
C LEU A 155 49.81 13.79 -8.11
N ALA A 156 49.18 14.94 -8.15
CA ALA A 156 47.76 15.05 -8.44
C ALA A 156 47.37 14.54 -9.84
N ALA A 157 48.30 14.53 -10.80
CA ALA A 157 48.09 13.92 -12.12
C ALA A 157 47.75 12.44 -12.05
N VAL A 158 48.08 11.74 -10.97
CA VAL A 158 47.68 10.34 -10.74
C VAL A 158 46.15 10.21 -10.73
N PHE A 159 45.41 11.22 -10.23
CA PHE A 159 43.93 11.17 -10.23
C PHE A 159 43.34 11.21 -11.64
N LEU A 160 44.03 11.82 -12.64
CA LEU A 160 43.56 11.82 -14.03
C LEU A 160 43.57 10.42 -14.65
N VAL A 161 44.38 9.52 -14.13
CA VAL A 161 44.45 8.13 -14.59
C VAL A 161 43.56 7.23 -13.74
N ILE A 162 43.65 7.33 -12.41
CA ILE A 162 42.99 6.37 -11.52
C ILE A 162 41.48 6.56 -11.48
N LEU A 163 40.95 7.79 -11.53
CA LEU A 163 39.51 8.04 -11.48
C LEU A 163 38.78 7.46 -12.69
N PRO A 164 39.19 7.66 -13.93
CA PRO A 164 38.58 6.98 -15.09
C PRO A 164 38.69 5.48 -15.01
N VAL A 165 39.84 4.93 -14.62
CA VAL A 165 40.04 3.48 -14.50
C VAL A 165 39.09 2.89 -13.46
N MET A 166 38.98 3.49 -12.29
CA MET A 166 38.04 3.04 -11.26
C MET A 166 36.58 3.21 -11.69
N THR A 167 36.24 4.31 -12.34
CA THR A 167 34.87 4.53 -12.85
C THR A 167 34.50 3.44 -13.85
N VAL A 168 35.39 3.12 -14.78
CA VAL A 168 35.18 2.01 -15.74
C VAL A 168 35.07 0.67 -15.02
N ALA A 169 35.92 0.39 -14.02
CA ALA A 169 35.86 -0.83 -13.24
C ALA A 169 34.53 -0.98 -12.48
N ILE A 170 34.04 0.11 -11.85
CA ILE A 170 32.74 0.14 -11.17
C ILE A 170 31.61 -0.11 -12.17
N ILE A 171 31.61 0.55 -13.33
CA ILE A 171 30.57 0.37 -14.36
C ILE A 171 30.56 -1.07 -14.88
N LEU A 172 31.73 -1.67 -15.12
CA LEU A 172 31.86 -3.06 -15.55
C LEU A 172 31.32 -4.01 -14.49
N LEU A 173 31.69 -3.85 -13.23
CA LEU A 173 31.17 -4.64 -12.13
C LEU A 173 29.64 -4.56 -12.01
N LEU A 174 29.08 -3.34 -12.12
CA LEU A 174 27.64 -3.13 -12.07
C LEU A 174 26.94 -3.80 -13.26
N ARG A 175 27.48 -3.69 -14.48
CA ARG A 175 26.93 -4.38 -15.66
C ARG A 175 26.90 -5.90 -15.53
N ILE A 176 27.90 -6.47 -14.86
CA ILE A 176 28.00 -7.92 -14.63
C ILE A 176 27.13 -8.36 -13.44
N ALA A 177 27.03 -7.55 -12.40
CA ALA A 177 26.27 -7.86 -11.19
C ALA A 177 24.75 -7.71 -11.41
N TYR A 178 24.30 -6.64 -12.08
CA TYR A 178 22.89 -6.30 -12.25
C TYR A 178 22.02 -7.46 -12.76
N PRO A 179 22.34 -8.12 -13.90
CA PRO A 179 21.50 -9.20 -14.43
C PRO A 179 21.47 -10.43 -13.51
N ARG A 180 22.54 -10.68 -12.73
CA ARG A 180 22.57 -11.79 -11.78
C ARG A 180 21.71 -11.52 -10.55
N PHE A 181 21.72 -10.30 -10.05
CA PHE A 181 20.81 -9.90 -8.96
C PHE A 181 19.35 -9.89 -9.42
N GLU A 182 19.07 -9.46 -10.66
CA GLU A 182 17.73 -9.53 -11.23
C GLU A 182 17.25 -10.99 -11.35
N PHE A 183 18.11 -11.90 -11.80
CA PHE A 183 17.78 -13.33 -11.89
C PHE A 183 17.55 -13.94 -10.50
N MET A 184 18.42 -13.64 -9.53
CA MET A 184 18.23 -14.03 -8.13
C MET A 184 16.90 -13.53 -7.57
N GLN A 185 16.53 -12.27 -7.87
CA GLN A 185 15.26 -11.71 -7.43
C GLN A 185 14.06 -12.48 -8.00
N LYS A 186 14.11 -12.85 -9.29
CA LYS A 186 13.05 -13.66 -9.92
C LYS A 186 12.91 -15.04 -9.24
N LYS A 187 14.03 -15.65 -8.83
CA LYS A 187 14.00 -16.93 -8.09
C LYS A 187 13.44 -16.75 -6.67
N LEU A 188 13.77 -15.65 -6.00
CA LEU A 188 13.19 -15.31 -4.70
C LEU A 188 11.68 -15.08 -4.79
N ASP A 189 11.21 -14.36 -5.80
CA ASP A 189 9.79 -14.12 -6.02
C ASP A 189 9.03 -15.43 -6.29
N ALA A 190 9.62 -16.35 -7.08
CA ALA A 190 9.05 -17.66 -7.33
C ALA A 190 8.98 -18.51 -6.05
N LEU A 191 10.02 -18.48 -5.19
CA LEU A 191 10.02 -19.16 -3.89
C LEU A 191 8.94 -18.57 -2.96
N ASN A 192 8.83 -17.25 -2.89
CA ASN A 192 7.81 -16.57 -2.08
C ASN A 192 6.39 -16.94 -2.53
N SER A 193 6.13 -16.98 -3.84
CA SER A 193 4.84 -17.45 -4.39
C SER A 193 4.55 -18.89 -3.98
N ASN A 194 5.52 -19.77 -4.05
CA ASN A 194 5.37 -21.16 -3.60
C ASN A 194 5.04 -21.25 -2.10
N ILE A 195 5.79 -20.52 -1.26
CA ILE A 195 5.51 -20.46 0.19
C ILE A 195 4.10 -19.94 0.46
N GLN A 196 3.69 -18.87 -0.20
CA GLN A 196 2.35 -18.30 -0.04
C GLN A 196 1.26 -19.29 -0.44
N GLU A 197 1.43 -20.00 -1.57
CA GLU A 197 0.53 -21.05 -2.03
C GLU A 197 0.39 -22.16 -1.00
N VAL A 198 1.52 -22.69 -0.49
CA VAL A 198 1.56 -23.76 0.52
C VAL A 198 0.90 -23.33 1.83
N LEU A 199 1.24 -22.13 2.34
CA LEU A 199 0.69 -21.66 3.62
C LEU A 199 -0.82 -21.36 3.52
N THR A 200 -1.27 -20.81 2.39
CA THR A 200 -2.69 -20.54 2.16
C THR A 200 -3.50 -21.83 2.09
N ASN A 201 -2.94 -22.87 1.47
CA ASN A 201 -3.61 -24.12 1.20
C ASN A 201 -3.13 -25.28 2.11
N VAL A 202 -2.50 -24.98 3.26
CA VAL A 202 -1.93 -26.01 4.14
C VAL A 202 -2.93 -27.08 4.58
N ARG A 203 -4.21 -26.70 4.78
CA ARG A 203 -5.27 -27.65 5.14
C ARG A 203 -5.54 -28.64 4.01
N VAL A 204 -5.50 -28.21 2.75
CA VAL A 204 -5.67 -29.06 1.57
C VAL A 204 -4.49 -30.02 1.47
N ILE A 205 -3.25 -29.52 1.61
CA ILE A 205 -2.05 -30.34 1.58
C ILE A 205 -2.12 -31.43 2.63
N LYS A 206 -2.52 -31.09 3.86
CA LYS A 206 -2.71 -32.03 4.97
C LYS A 206 -3.81 -33.07 4.69
N SER A 207 -4.95 -32.63 4.14
CA SER A 207 -6.07 -33.54 3.85
C SER A 207 -5.78 -34.55 2.74
N PHE A 208 -4.87 -34.19 1.81
CA PHE A 208 -4.44 -35.07 0.71
C PHE A 208 -3.11 -35.77 0.97
N VAL A 209 -2.50 -35.61 2.16
CA VAL A 209 -1.20 -36.20 2.55
C VAL A 209 -0.12 -35.91 1.49
N ARG A 210 0.04 -34.64 1.11
CA ARG A 210 0.98 -34.22 0.06
C ARG A 210 2.16 -33.41 0.58
N GLU A 211 2.50 -33.53 1.86
CA GLU A 211 3.59 -32.80 2.51
C GLU A 211 4.94 -33.09 1.85
N ASP A 212 5.22 -34.37 1.54
CA ASP A 212 6.48 -34.77 0.93
C ASP A 212 6.63 -34.20 -0.48
N TYR A 213 5.55 -34.16 -1.26
CA TYR A 213 5.53 -33.55 -2.58
C TYR A 213 5.85 -32.05 -2.53
N GLU A 214 5.18 -31.33 -1.63
CA GLU A 214 5.39 -29.88 -1.47
C GLU A 214 6.77 -29.59 -0.87
N SER A 215 7.28 -30.44 0.02
CA SER A 215 8.64 -30.33 0.55
C SER A 215 9.69 -30.49 -0.55
N ALA A 216 9.54 -31.47 -1.43
CA ALA A 216 10.44 -31.66 -2.57
C ALA A 216 10.37 -30.49 -3.57
N ARG A 217 9.16 -29.95 -3.83
CA ARG A 217 8.94 -28.75 -4.67
C ARG A 217 9.62 -27.51 -4.08
N PHE A 218 9.48 -27.32 -2.76
CA PHE A 218 10.14 -26.24 -2.04
C PHE A 218 11.67 -26.40 -2.10
N GLU A 219 12.19 -27.58 -1.83
CA GLU A 219 13.63 -27.84 -1.86
C GLU A 219 14.26 -27.54 -3.22
N LYS A 220 13.56 -27.91 -4.31
CA LYS A 220 13.99 -27.54 -5.67
C LYS A 220 14.07 -26.03 -5.86
N SER A 221 13.02 -25.30 -5.50
CA SER A 221 12.98 -23.84 -5.62
C SER A 221 14.02 -23.16 -4.74
N ASN A 222 14.25 -23.69 -3.53
CA ASN A 222 15.27 -23.23 -2.59
C ASN A 222 16.70 -23.49 -3.11
N ALA A 223 16.95 -24.65 -3.72
CA ALA A 223 18.22 -24.96 -4.35
C ALA A 223 18.53 -24.03 -5.53
N GLU A 224 17.54 -23.74 -6.38
CA GLU A 224 17.66 -22.79 -7.49
C GLU A 224 17.95 -21.36 -6.99
N LEU A 225 17.28 -20.92 -5.90
CA LEU A 225 17.57 -19.64 -5.27
C LEU A 225 18.98 -19.61 -4.67
N LYS A 226 19.39 -20.68 -3.97
CA LYS A 226 20.74 -20.81 -3.41
C LYS A 226 21.80 -20.65 -4.49
N GLU A 227 21.67 -21.36 -5.61
CA GLU A 227 22.63 -21.28 -6.72
C GLU A 227 22.68 -19.89 -7.34
N SER A 228 21.50 -19.28 -7.61
CA SER A 228 21.39 -17.93 -8.14
C SER A 228 22.01 -16.90 -7.21
N SER A 229 21.78 -17.05 -5.90
CA SER A 229 22.33 -16.18 -4.86
C SER A 229 23.85 -16.30 -4.79
N LEU A 230 24.39 -17.50 -4.79
CA LEU A 230 25.84 -17.71 -4.82
C LEU A 230 26.48 -17.06 -6.05
N ASN A 231 25.87 -17.18 -7.23
CA ASN A 231 26.36 -16.59 -8.46
C ASN A 231 26.28 -15.05 -8.48
N ALA A 232 25.28 -14.46 -7.83
CA ALA A 232 25.18 -13.01 -7.66
C ALA A 232 26.18 -12.49 -6.62
N PHE A 233 26.27 -13.14 -5.46
CA PHE A 233 27.13 -12.71 -4.35
C PHE A 233 28.62 -12.90 -4.63
N LYS A 234 29.04 -13.90 -5.42
CA LYS A 234 30.45 -14.05 -5.84
C LYS A 234 31.01 -12.76 -6.46
N ILE A 235 30.19 -12.04 -7.23
CA ILE A 235 30.62 -10.78 -7.85
C ILE A 235 30.56 -9.63 -6.85
N ALA A 236 29.50 -9.55 -6.04
CA ALA A 236 29.40 -8.53 -5.00
C ALA A 236 30.56 -8.61 -3.99
N ILE A 237 30.95 -9.82 -3.60
CA ILE A 237 32.09 -10.04 -2.69
C ILE A 237 33.41 -9.62 -3.34
N ALA A 238 33.58 -9.83 -4.64
CA ALA A 238 34.80 -9.44 -5.36
C ALA A 238 34.97 -7.91 -5.45
N GLN A 239 33.90 -7.12 -5.27
CA GLN A 239 33.93 -5.66 -5.38
C GLN A 239 34.89 -5.04 -4.34
N MET A 240 34.78 -5.41 -3.06
CA MET A 240 35.62 -4.81 -2.01
C MET A 240 37.12 -5.12 -2.17
N PRO A 241 37.55 -6.39 -2.38
CA PRO A 241 38.94 -6.67 -2.65
C PRO A 241 39.50 -5.95 -3.88
N LEU A 242 38.71 -5.83 -4.95
CA LEU A 242 39.12 -5.13 -6.16
C LEU A 242 39.32 -3.63 -5.90
N MET A 243 38.40 -3.00 -5.16
CA MET A 243 38.55 -1.59 -4.76
C MET A 243 39.76 -1.39 -3.84
N MET A 244 39.98 -2.30 -2.87
CA MET A 244 41.17 -2.29 -2.03
C MET A 244 42.47 -2.43 -2.85
N LEU A 245 42.45 -3.30 -3.87
CA LEU A 245 43.60 -3.45 -4.77
C LEU A 245 43.91 -2.14 -5.48
N PHE A 246 42.92 -1.49 -6.08
CA PHE A 246 43.10 -0.18 -6.73
C PHE A 246 43.61 0.88 -5.75
N MET A 247 43.05 0.92 -4.55
CA MET A 247 43.47 1.88 -3.52
C MET A 247 44.92 1.64 -3.12
N ASN A 248 45.31 0.40 -2.82
CA ASN A 248 46.69 0.09 -2.41
C ASN A 248 47.70 0.28 -3.54
N LEU A 249 47.35 -0.10 -4.79
CA LEU A 249 48.21 0.18 -5.95
C LEU A 249 48.41 1.68 -6.17
N THR A 250 47.33 2.47 -6.05
CA THR A 250 47.40 3.94 -6.16
C THR A 250 48.29 4.51 -5.06
N THR A 251 48.12 4.07 -3.82
CA THR A 251 48.93 4.50 -2.68
C THR A 251 50.39 4.11 -2.90
N LEU A 252 50.67 2.91 -3.39
CA LEU A 252 52.07 2.47 -3.67
C LEU A 252 52.74 3.33 -4.76
N VAL A 253 52.02 3.64 -5.86
CA VAL A 253 52.52 4.51 -6.93
C VAL A 253 52.79 5.89 -6.38
N VAL A 254 51.87 6.45 -5.57
CA VAL A 254 52.06 7.80 -4.99
C VAL A 254 53.18 7.83 -3.98
N VAL A 255 53.33 6.81 -3.12
CA VAL A 255 54.45 6.72 -2.18
C VAL A 255 55.77 6.59 -2.91
N TRP A 256 55.83 5.82 -4.00
CA TRP A 256 57.06 5.69 -4.81
C TRP A 256 57.43 7.00 -5.52
N LEU A 257 56.47 7.66 -6.19
CA LEU A 257 56.70 8.94 -6.87
C LEU A 257 57.00 10.06 -5.87
N GLY A 258 56.20 10.14 -4.76
CA GLY A 258 56.41 11.13 -3.71
C GLY A 258 57.71 10.92 -2.94
N GLY A 259 58.07 9.66 -2.66
CA GLY A 259 59.37 9.32 -2.07
C GLY A 259 60.56 9.83 -2.90
N ASN A 260 60.50 9.63 -4.23
CA ASN A 260 61.51 10.19 -5.13
C ASN A 260 61.56 11.72 -5.10
N GLN A 261 60.41 12.39 -4.98
CA GLN A 261 60.35 13.87 -4.86
C GLN A 261 60.89 14.33 -3.51
N ILE A 262 60.69 13.59 -2.42
CA ILE A 262 61.28 13.89 -1.10
C ILE A 262 62.79 13.77 -1.14
N LEU A 263 63.32 12.71 -1.74
CA LEU A 263 64.78 12.54 -1.91
C LEU A 263 65.37 13.66 -2.79
N GLY A 264 64.59 14.16 -3.74
CA GLY A 264 64.96 15.32 -4.58
C GLY A 264 64.72 16.69 -3.94
N GLY A 265 64.27 16.78 -2.70
CA GLY A 265 63.99 18.03 -1.98
C GLY A 265 62.78 18.83 -2.51
N LYS A 266 61.93 18.21 -3.35
CA LYS A 266 60.76 18.89 -3.96
C LYS A 266 59.47 18.75 -3.13
N MET A 267 59.43 17.84 -2.15
CA MET A 267 58.28 17.54 -1.32
C MET A 267 58.68 17.21 0.11
N GLN A 268 57.84 17.50 1.09
CA GLN A 268 58.04 17.14 2.50
C GLN A 268 57.30 15.85 2.88
N VAL A 269 57.75 15.17 3.94
CA VAL A 269 57.17 13.89 4.38
C VAL A 269 55.71 14.02 4.81
N GLY A 270 55.36 15.13 5.48
CA GLY A 270 53.99 15.41 5.90
C GLY A 270 53.05 15.58 4.72
N ASP A 271 53.50 16.19 3.62
CA ASP A 271 52.68 16.36 2.41
C ASP A 271 52.35 15.03 1.78
N LEU A 272 53.29 14.07 1.73
CA LEU A 272 53.05 12.73 1.24
C LEU A 272 52.01 12.00 2.10
N THR A 273 52.09 12.17 3.43
CA THR A 273 51.14 11.56 4.37
C THR A 273 49.70 12.10 4.15
N ALA A 274 49.56 13.42 4.01
CA ALA A 274 48.29 14.04 3.70
C ALA A 274 47.76 13.61 2.32
N PHE A 275 48.61 13.53 1.32
CA PHE A 275 48.25 13.12 -0.02
C PHE A 275 47.69 11.69 -0.06
N THR A 276 48.30 10.76 0.68
CA THR A 276 47.77 9.38 0.81
C THR A 276 46.36 9.36 1.44
N THR A 277 46.09 10.25 2.40
CA THR A 277 44.76 10.40 2.98
C THR A 277 43.75 10.94 1.95
N TYR A 278 44.13 11.92 1.13
CA TYR A 278 43.28 12.44 0.06
C TYR A 278 42.95 11.37 -0.99
N ILE A 279 43.87 10.46 -1.32
CA ILE A 279 43.58 9.33 -2.20
C ILE A 279 42.41 8.50 -1.63
N VAL A 280 42.51 8.13 -0.35
CA VAL A 280 41.44 7.34 0.31
C VAL A 280 40.11 8.11 0.28
N GLN A 281 40.11 9.41 0.58
CA GLN A 281 38.89 10.24 0.56
C GLN A 281 38.27 10.30 -0.83
N VAL A 282 39.06 10.49 -1.88
CA VAL A 282 38.60 10.53 -3.28
C VAL A 282 37.95 9.20 -3.66
N LEU A 283 38.60 8.08 -3.36
CA LEU A 283 38.11 6.75 -3.71
C LEU A 283 36.83 6.40 -2.95
N MET A 284 36.76 6.72 -1.65
CA MET A 284 35.55 6.52 -0.82
C MET A 284 34.40 7.39 -1.31
N SER A 285 34.66 8.64 -1.73
CA SER A 285 33.64 9.54 -2.28
C SER A 285 33.03 8.99 -3.57
N LEU A 286 33.85 8.38 -4.43
CA LEU A 286 33.37 7.73 -5.66
C LEU A 286 32.47 6.54 -5.36
N MET A 287 32.82 5.71 -4.35
CA MET A 287 31.97 4.61 -3.90
C MET A 287 30.63 5.10 -3.31
N MET A 288 30.64 6.19 -2.53
CA MET A 288 29.41 6.81 -2.02
C MET A 288 28.48 7.27 -3.15
N LEU A 289 29.02 7.90 -4.19
CA LEU A 289 28.23 8.31 -5.35
C LEU A 289 27.57 7.12 -6.05
N ALA A 290 28.28 6.01 -6.22
CA ALA A 290 27.73 4.81 -6.81
C ALA A 290 26.56 4.23 -5.98
N MET A 291 26.67 4.22 -4.65
CA MET A 291 25.59 3.77 -3.76
C MET A 291 24.33 4.64 -3.86
N VAL A 292 24.51 5.98 -3.91
CA VAL A 292 23.38 6.93 -4.07
C VAL A 292 22.62 6.63 -5.36
N PHE A 293 23.32 6.38 -6.46
CA PHE A 293 22.70 6.05 -7.74
C PHE A 293 21.84 4.76 -7.69
N LEU A 294 22.39 3.71 -7.09
CA LEU A 294 21.69 2.42 -6.99
C LEU A 294 20.40 2.51 -6.15
N GLN A 295 20.47 3.20 -5.03
CA GLN A 295 19.31 3.37 -4.14
C GLN A 295 18.23 4.27 -4.75
N SER A 296 18.64 5.29 -5.51
CA SER A 296 17.71 6.23 -6.15
C SER A 296 16.76 5.53 -7.12
N SER A 297 17.21 4.54 -7.87
CA SER A 297 16.39 3.81 -8.85
C SER A 297 15.18 3.12 -8.20
N ARG A 298 15.36 2.49 -7.03
CA ARG A 298 14.27 1.84 -6.28
C ARG A 298 13.25 2.85 -5.77
N ALA A 299 13.72 3.95 -5.22
CA ALA A 299 12.85 4.99 -4.69
C ALA A 299 12.05 5.71 -5.79
N PHE A 300 12.62 5.89 -6.99
CA PHE A 300 11.88 6.43 -8.13
C PHE A 300 10.76 5.49 -8.58
N ALA A 301 10.98 4.17 -8.58
CA ALA A 301 9.93 3.20 -8.88
C ALA A 301 8.79 3.26 -7.84
N SER A 302 9.13 3.34 -6.54
CA SER A 302 8.15 3.52 -5.47
C SER A 302 7.40 4.85 -5.59
N GLY A 303 8.09 5.93 -5.93
CA GLY A 303 7.48 7.24 -6.19
C GLY A 303 6.48 7.22 -7.34
N ARG A 304 6.75 6.46 -8.41
CA ARG A 304 5.79 6.28 -9.52
C ARG A 304 4.52 5.58 -9.05
N ARG A 305 4.61 4.51 -8.26
CA ARG A 305 3.45 3.80 -7.72
C ARG A 305 2.60 4.65 -6.78
N ILE A 306 3.25 5.50 -5.97
CA ILE A 306 2.53 6.46 -5.12
C ILE A 306 1.82 7.51 -5.98
N ASN A 307 2.51 8.03 -7.03
CA ASN A 307 1.90 8.99 -7.94
C ASN A 307 0.72 8.41 -8.69
N GLU A 308 0.75 7.14 -9.07
CA GLU A 308 -0.39 6.47 -9.70
C GLU A 308 -1.64 6.56 -8.82
N VAL A 309 -1.53 6.30 -7.51
CA VAL A 309 -2.65 6.49 -6.56
C VAL A 309 -3.08 7.95 -6.47
N MET A 310 -2.11 8.87 -6.36
CA MET A 310 -2.40 10.29 -6.20
C MET A 310 -3.00 10.95 -7.45
N ASP A 311 -2.70 10.41 -8.64
CA ASP A 311 -3.14 10.92 -9.93
C ASP A 311 -4.42 10.24 -10.43
N THR A 312 -4.82 9.13 -9.81
CA THR A 312 -6.06 8.42 -10.16
C THR A 312 -7.25 9.36 -10.03
N GLN A 313 -7.97 9.54 -11.13
CA GLN A 313 -9.25 10.25 -11.12
C GLN A 313 -10.29 9.32 -10.52
N VAL A 314 -11.08 9.84 -9.59
CA VAL A 314 -12.19 9.10 -8.98
C VAL A 314 -13.33 9.08 -9.99
N SER A 315 -13.85 7.89 -10.30
CA SER A 315 -14.90 7.73 -11.30
C SER A 315 -16.26 8.25 -10.84
N LEU A 316 -16.52 8.16 -9.53
CA LEU A 316 -17.76 8.61 -8.91
C LEU A 316 -17.52 9.89 -8.13
N THR A 317 -18.11 10.99 -8.60
CA THR A 317 -18.18 12.26 -7.88
C THR A 317 -19.62 12.75 -7.86
N ASP A 318 -19.95 13.59 -6.90
CA ASP A 318 -21.23 14.28 -6.79
C ASP A 318 -21.11 15.80 -7.05
N ASP A 319 -19.97 16.23 -7.63
CA ASP A 319 -19.71 17.65 -7.95
C ASP A 319 -20.73 18.24 -8.92
N HIS A 320 -21.43 17.40 -9.68
CA HIS A 320 -22.43 17.80 -10.68
C HIS A 320 -23.86 17.35 -10.32
N ALA A 321 -24.08 16.92 -9.07
CA ALA A 321 -25.41 16.51 -8.61
C ALA A 321 -26.41 17.65 -8.74
N ALA A 322 -27.54 17.41 -9.43
CA ALA A 322 -28.58 18.44 -9.63
C ALA A 322 -29.37 18.71 -8.35
N TYR A 323 -29.46 17.72 -7.46
CA TYR A 323 -30.22 17.80 -6.20
C TYR A 323 -29.38 17.32 -5.00
N PRO A 324 -28.25 17.99 -4.67
CA PRO A 324 -27.32 17.53 -3.64
C PRO A 324 -27.93 17.46 -2.22
N GLU A 325 -28.96 18.26 -1.96
CA GLU A 325 -29.68 18.30 -0.67
C GLU A 325 -30.85 17.30 -0.61
N ALA A 326 -31.14 16.58 -1.71
CA ALA A 326 -32.23 15.61 -1.72
C ALA A 326 -31.88 14.41 -0.82
N VAL A 327 -32.87 13.96 -0.04
CA VAL A 327 -32.76 12.76 0.80
C VAL A 327 -33.78 11.72 0.35
N VAL A 328 -33.49 10.45 0.55
CA VAL A 328 -34.42 9.35 0.24
C VAL A 328 -35.57 9.39 1.24
N LYS A 329 -36.80 9.52 0.74
CA LYS A 329 -38.01 9.74 1.55
C LYS A 329 -38.88 8.48 1.63
N SER A 330 -39.24 7.92 0.47
CA SER A 330 -40.18 6.81 0.36
C SER A 330 -39.50 5.47 0.04
N GLY A 331 -38.37 5.49 -0.66
CA GLY A 331 -37.63 4.31 -1.08
C GLY A 331 -38.23 3.64 -2.32
N LYS A 332 -38.90 4.42 -3.21
CA LYS A 332 -39.27 3.95 -4.55
C LYS A 332 -38.02 3.78 -5.41
N ILE A 333 -37.92 2.68 -6.16
CA ILE A 333 -36.74 2.41 -7.02
C ILE A 333 -37.24 2.12 -8.45
N GLU A 334 -36.58 2.73 -9.43
CA GLU A 334 -36.87 2.48 -10.85
C GLU A 334 -35.58 2.27 -11.64
N PHE A 335 -35.49 1.16 -12.35
CA PHE A 335 -34.46 0.91 -13.34
C PHE A 335 -35.07 1.15 -14.73
N GLN A 336 -34.48 2.07 -15.50
CA GLN A 336 -34.97 2.44 -16.82
C GLN A 336 -33.87 2.14 -17.86
N ASN A 337 -34.02 1.04 -18.58
CA ASN A 337 -33.16 0.60 -19.67
C ASN A 337 -31.68 0.48 -19.25
N VAL A 338 -31.41 -0.05 -18.05
CA VAL A 338 -30.09 -0.08 -17.43
C VAL A 338 -29.22 -1.17 -18.03
N SER A 339 -28.05 -0.77 -18.54
CA SER A 339 -26.96 -1.67 -18.95
C SER A 339 -25.66 -1.29 -18.23
N PHE A 340 -24.85 -2.31 -17.89
CA PHE A 340 -23.60 -2.11 -17.13
C PHE A 340 -22.54 -3.15 -17.41
N ARG A 341 -21.25 -2.71 -17.40
CA ARG A 341 -20.02 -3.53 -17.46
C ARG A 341 -19.02 -3.05 -16.41
N TYR A 342 -18.32 -3.98 -15.78
CA TYR A 342 -17.22 -3.63 -14.87
C TYR A 342 -16.00 -3.06 -15.63
N TYR A 343 -15.74 -3.56 -16.83
CA TYR A 343 -14.65 -3.10 -17.69
C TYR A 343 -15.24 -2.54 -18.98
N LYS A 344 -15.01 -1.27 -19.24
CA LYS A 344 -15.58 -0.58 -20.42
C LYS A 344 -15.19 -1.21 -21.76
N ASP A 345 -14.04 -1.89 -21.79
CA ASP A 345 -13.51 -2.57 -22.98
C ASP A 345 -14.07 -4.00 -23.13
N SER A 346 -14.84 -4.51 -22.16
CA SER A 346 -15.46 -5.84 -22.26
C SER A 346 -16.61 -5.83 -23.26
N ALA A 347 -16.70 -6.86 -24.09
CA ALA A 347 -17.85 -7.06 -24.98
C ALA A 347 -19.10 -7.52 -24.21
N GLU A 348 -18.93 -8.21 -23.08
CA GLU A 348 -20.04 -8.77 -22.29
C GLU A 348 -20.58 -7.74 -21.30
N LYS A 349 -21.89 -7.54 -21.34
CA LYS A 349 -22.64 -6.75 -20.37
C LYS A 349 -23.00 -7.63 -19.18
N VAL A 350 -22.78 -7.15 -17.97
CA VAL A 350 -23.22 -7.85 -16.73
C VAL A 350 -24.68 -7.57 -16.44
N LEU A 351 -25.17 -6.40 -16.83
CA LEU A 351 -26.61 -6.07 -16.87
C LEU A 351 -26.93 -5.58 -18.28
N ASP A 352 -28.03 -6.06 -18.86
CA ASP A 352 -28.45 -5.69 -20.20
C ASP A 352 -29.92 -5.34 -20.25
N GLN A 353 -30.22 -4.05 -20.51
CA GLN A 353 -31.54 -3.47 -20.71
C GLN A 353 -32.52 -3.76 -19.55
N ILE A 354 -32.07 -3.66 -18.31
CA ILE A 354 -32.89 -3.88 -17.14
C ILE A 354 -33.96 -2.79 -17.02
N ASN A 355 -35.22 -3.23 -16.90
CA ASN A 355 -36.38 -2.43 -16.59
C ASN A 355 -37.09 -3.04 -15.38
N LEU A 356 -37.19 -2.30 -14.26
CA LEU A 356 -37.79 -2.77 -13.01
C LEU A 356 -38.31 -1.57 -12.21
N THR A 357 -39.53 -1.67 -11.71
CA THR A 357 -40.09 -0.70 -10.77
C THR A 357 -40.41 -1.39 -9.45
N ILE A 358 -39.98 -0.80 -8.35
CA ILE A 358 -40.22 -1.30 -6.99
C ILE A 358 -40.91 -0.18 -6.21
N GLU A 359 -42.10 -0.45 -5.72
CA GLU A 359 -42.88 0.51 -4.96
C GLU A 359 -42.41 0.59 -3.49
N PRO A 360 -42.63 1.71 -2.81
CA PRO A 360 -42.26 1.89 -1.41
C PRO A 360 -42.79 0.81 -0.50
N GLY A 361 -41.95 0.30 0.41
CA GLY A 361 -42.32 -0.70 1.41
C GLY A 361 -42.37 -2.14 0.89
N GLN A 362 -42.32 -2.37 -0.43
CA GLN A 362 -42.32 -3.73 -0.99
C GLN A 362 -41.11 -4.56 -0.57
N MET A 363 -41.32 -5.86 -0.47
CA MET A 363 -40.26 -6.85 -0.31
C MET A 363 -40.02 -7.55 -1.66
N ILE A 364 -38.85 -7.37 -2.24
CA ILE A 364 -38.45 -7.95 -3.52
C ILE A 364 -37.45 -9.06 -3.29
N GLY A 365 -37.80 -10.27 -3.74
CA GLY A 365 -36.85 -11.39 -3.84
C GLY A 365 -36.10 -11.33 -5.17
N ILE A 366 -34.77 -11.53 -5.17
CA ILE A 366 -33.97 -11.60 -6.38
C ILE A 366 -33.30 -12.97 -6.42
N ILE A 367 -33.59 -13.75 -7.45
CA ILE A 367 -33.07 -15.11 -7.62
C ILE A 367 -32.52 -15.31 -9.04
N GLY A 368 -31.66 -16.29 -9.22
CA GLY A 368 -31.06 -16.64 -10.51
C GLY A 368 -29.72 -17.35 -10.34
N SER A 369 -29.14 -17.78 -11.45
CA SER A 369 -27.85 -18.49 -11.48
C SER A 369 -26.69 -17.69 -10.87
N THR A 370 -25.63 -18.38 -10.45
CA THR A 370 -24.43 -17.69 -9.97
C THR A 370 -23.80 -16.91 -11.13
N GLY A 371 -23.46 -15.64 -10.90
CA GLY A 371 -22.86 -14.79 -11.92
C GLY A 371 -23.85 -14.05 -12.85
N CYS A 372 -25.18 -14.26 -12.72
CA CYS A 372 -26.19 -13.59 -13.58
C CYS A 372 -26.41 -12.09 -13.29
N GLY A 373 -25.63 -11.45 -12.39
CA GLY A 373 -25.69 -10.00 -12.17
C GLY A 373 -26.51 -9.52 -10.97
N LYS A 374 -27.03 -10.40 -10.07
CA LYS A 374 -27.86 -10.01 -8.91
C LYS A 374 -27.23 -8.96 -8.01
N THR A 375 -26.02 -9.22 -7.51
CA THR A 375 -25.25 -8.28 -6.68
C THR A 375 -24.98 -6.97 -7.43
N THR A 376 -24.68 -7.06 -8.72
CA THR A 376 -24.44 -5.89 -9.57
C THR A 376 -25.70 -5.03 -9.67
N LEU A 377 -26.87 -5.62 -9.87
CA LEU A 377 -28.14 -4.90 -9.93
C LEU A 377 -28.39 -4.05 -8.68
N VAL A 378 -28.29 -4.66 -7.50
CA VAL A 378 -28.55 -3.93 -6.24
C VAL A 378 -27.46 -2.91 -5.91
N SER A 379 -26.22 -3.13 -6.40
CA SER A 379 -25.12 -2.19 -6.20
C SER A 379 -25.29 -0.84 -6.93
N MET A 380 -26.16 -0.79 -7.93
CA MET A 380 -26.49 0.46 -8.64
C MET A 380 -27.37 1.38 -7.79
N ILE A 381 -28.16 0.87 -6.85
CA ILE A 381 -29.08 1.66 -6.02
C ILE A 381 -28.32 2.63 -5.10
N PRO A 382 -27.34 2.20 -4.28
CA PRO A 382 -26.50 3.11 -3.49
C PRO A 382 -25.40 3.79 -4.33
N ARG A 383 -25.47 3.68 -5.66
CA ARG A 383 -24.46 4.21 -6.59
C ARG A 383 -23.05 3.79 -6.19
N LEU A 384 -22.80 2.47 -6.11
CA LEU A 384 -21.44 1.95 -5.93
C LEU A 384 -20.68 1.98 -7.26
N TYR A 385 -21.41 1.93 -8.38
CA TYR A 385 -20.96 2.09 -9.76
C TYR A 385 -21.99 2.95 -10.51
N ASP A 386 -21.56 3.65 -11.55
CA ASP A 386 -22.47 4.33 -12.50
C ASP A 386 -22.80 3.39 -13.67
N VAL A 387 -24.04 3.43 -14.12
CA VAL A 387 -24.52 2.64 -15.26
C VAL A 387 -23.92 3.14 -16.58
N ASP A 388 -23.69 2.26 -17.56
CA ASP A 388 -23.21 2.63 -18.89
C ASP A 388 -24.33 3.25 -19.73
N GLU A 389 -25.54 2.67 -19.66
CA GLU A 389 -26.73 3.09 -20.39
C GLU A 389 -27.93 3.09 -19.45
N GLY A 390 -28.90 3.98 -19.70
CA GLY A 390 -30.10 4.08 -18.90
C GLY A 390 -29.95 4.90 -17.62
N LYS A 391 -30.89 4.71 -16.70
CA LYS A 391 -30.99 5.44 -15.43
C LYS A 391 -31.46 4.56 -14.29
N VAL A 392 -30.97 4.82 -13.09
CA VAL A 392 -31.53 4.29 -11.84
C VAL A 392 -32.10 5.47 -11.07
N LEU A 393 -33.39 5.43 -10.77
CA LEU A 393 -34.07 6.46 -10.04
C LEU A 393 -34.40 5.96 -8.63
N VAL A 394 -34.20 6.82 -7.64
CA VAL A 394 -34.68 6.63 -6.26
C VAL A 394 -35.60 7.81 -5.96
N ASP A 395 -36.84 7.52 -5.55
CA ASP A 395 -37.88 8.54 -5.34
C ASP A 395 -38.06 9.49 -6.55
N GLY A 396 -37.90 8.97 -7.77
CA GLY A 396 -38.04 9.71 -9.03
C GLY A 396 -36.82 10.58 -9.41
N ILE A 397 -35.76 10.60 -8.59
CA ILE A 397 -34.52 11.34 -8.85
C ILE A 397 -33.44 10.35 -9.29
N ASP A 398 -32.69 10.66 -10.35
CA ASP A 398 -31.54 9.85 -10.77
C ASP A 398 -30.50 9.78 -9.65
N VAL A 399 -29.98 8.58 -9.37
CA VAL A 399 -28.95 8.38 -8.33
C VAL A 399 -27.70 9.24 -8.56
N ARG A 400 -27.45 9.68 -9.80
CA ARG A 400 -26.34 10.56 -10.17
C ARG A 400 -26.56 12.01 -9.74
N ASP A 401 -27.82 12.39 -9.51
CA ASP A 401 -28.24 13.74 -9.14
C ASP A 401 -28.34 13.96 -7.62
N TYR A 402 -28.16 12.89 -6.83
CA TYR A 402 -28.01 12.97 -5.38
C TYR A 402 -26.57 13.26 -4.97
N SER A 403 -26.38 13.89 -3.80
CA SER A 403 -25.14 13.73 -3.05
C SER A 403 -24.98 12.27 -2.65
N LEU A 404 -23.76 11.71 -2.83
CA LEU A 404 -23.47 10.32 -2.46
C LEU A 404 -23.78 10.03 -0.98
N ASN A 405 -23.55 11.00 -0.10
CA ASN A 405 -23.82 10.86 1.32
C ASN A 405 -25.33 10.73 1.57
N HIS A 406 -26.15 11.66 1.08
CA HIS A 406 -27.60 11.65 1.30
C HIS A 406 -28.27 10.42 0.68
N LEU A 407 -27.84 10.00 -0.53
CA LEU A 407 -28.34 8.76 -1.13
C LEU A 407 -28.02 7.57 -0.24
N ARG A 408 -26.75 7.42 0.16
CA ARG A 408 -26.27 6.28 0.93
C ARG A 408 -26.79 6.28 2.37
N GLU A 409 -27.08 7.43 2.97
CA GLU A 409 -27.78 7.50 4.26
C GLU A 409 -29.15 6.83 4.21
N GLY A 410 -29.90 7.00 3.12
CA GLY A 410 -31.20 6.38 2.93
C GLY A 410 -31.16 4.90 2.59
N VAL A 411 -29.99 4.34 2.26
CA VAL A 411 -29.82 2.93 1.87
C VAL A 411 -28.99 2.17 2.89
N GLY A 412 -29.54 1.11 3.47
CA GLY A 412 -28.82 0.13 4.26
C GLY A 412 -28.45 -1.07 3.38
N MET A 413 -27.20 -1.49 3.38
CA MET A 413 -26.75 -2.63 2.58
C MET A 413 -25.93 -3.60 3.42
N VAL A 414 -26.33 -4.87 3.40
CA VAL A 414 -25.56 -5.98 3.94
C VAL A 414 -24.95 -6.72 2.75
N LEU A 415 -23.64 -6.67 2.66
CA LEU A 415 -22.87 -7.27 1.56
C LEU A 415 -22.75 -8.79 1.74
N GLN A 416 -22.62 -9.54 0.65
CA GLN A 416 -22.38 -10.98 0.65
C GLN A 416 -21.20 -11.37 1.54
N LYS A 417 -20.10 -10.62 1.50
CA LYS A 417 -18.95 -10.79 2.40
C LYS A 417 -19.15 -9.96 3.65
N ASN A 418 -19.60 -10.61 4.72
CA ASN A 418 -19.81 -9.96 6.01
C ASN A 418 -18.50 -9.57 6.67
N VAL A 419 -18.29 -8.26 6.88
CA VAL A 419 -17.08 -7.70 7.48
C VAL A 419 -17.40 -7.01 8.79
N LEU A 420 -16.70 -7.43 9.85
CA LEU A 420 -16.68 -6.76 11.14
C LEU A 420 -15.31 -6.13 11.36
N PHE A 421 -15.29 -4.98 12.01
CA PHE A 421 -14.05 -4.29 12.36
C PHE A 421 -13.55 -4.75 13.72
N SER A 422 -12.25 -4.58 13.99
CA SER A 422 -11.69 -4.73 15.33
C SER A 422 -12.31 -3.71 16.28
N GLY A 423 -12.61 -4.11 17.50
CA GLY A 423 -13.29 -3.31 18.50
C GLY A 423 -14.48 -4.08 19.08
N THR A 424 -15.30 -3.44 19.89
CA THR A 424 -16.42 -4.10 20.58
C THR A 424 -17.60 -4.40 19.64
N ILE A 425 -18.50 -5.25 20.06
CA ILE A 425 -19.77 -5.47 19.35
C ILE A 425 -20.57 -4.17 19.29
N GLU A 426 -20.64 -3.40 20.38
CA GLU A 426 -21.33 -2.10 20.43
C GLU A 426 -20.77 -1.14 19.39
N GLU A 427 -19.45 -0.93 19.35
CA GLU A 427 -18.79 -0.10 18.35
C GLU A 427 -19.06 -0.56 16.92
N ASN A 428 -19.10 -1.87 16.67
CA ASN A 428 -19.44 -2.43 15.37
C ASN A 428 -20.90 -2.15 14.96
N LEU A 429 -21.84 -2.15 15.87
CA LEU A 429 -23.24 -1.81 15.59
C LEU A 429 -23.42 -0.32 15.37
N GLN A 430 -22.71 0.53 16.12
CA GLN A 430 -22.72 2.00 16.00
C GLN A 430 -22.24 2.51 14.63
N TRP A 431 -21.62 1.68 13.80
CA TRP A 431 -21.39 2.03 12.39
C TRP A 431 -22.70 2.28 11.62
N GLY A 432 -23.83 1.77 12.10
CA GLY A 432 -25.14 2.07 11.54
C GLY A 432 -25.67 3.47 11.94
N ASP A 433 -25.45 3.84 13.21
CA ASP A 433 -25.77 5.15 13.77
C ASP A 433 -24.85 5.39 14.98
N GLU A 434 -23.89 6.32 14.84
CA GLU A 434 -22.90 6.64 15.88
C GLU A 434 -23.51 7.23 17.15
N ASN A 435 -24.71 7.83 17.03
CA ASN A 435 -25.43 8.46 18.13
C ASN A 435 -26.49 7.53 18.77
N ALA A 436 -26.57 6.27 18.33
CA ALA A 436 -27.55 5.32 18.83
C ALA A 436 -27.33 5.01 20.32
N GLY A 437 -28.38 5.17 21.11
CA GLY A 437 -28.39 4.75 22.52
C GLY A 437 -28.50 3.23 22.66
N LYS A 438 -28.14 2.70 23.85
CA LYS A 438 -28.12 1.25 24.14
C LYS A 438 -29.45 0.54 23.84
N ASP A 439 -30.59 1.18 24.10
CA ASP A 439 -31.91 0.60 23.81
C ASP A 439 -32.16 0.44 22.30
N GLN A 440 -31.61 1.36 21.49
CA GLN A 440 -31.75 1.30 20.02
C GLN A 440 -30.84 0.20 19.46
N ILE A 441 -29.62 0.10 19.96
CA ILE A 441 -28.65 -0.95 19.60
C ILE A 441 -29.24 -2.31 19.95
N ARG A 442 -29.81 -2.45 21.14
CA ARG A 442 -30.45 -3.69 21.59
C ARG A 442 -31.63 -4.08 20.70
N LYS A 443 -32.55 -3.14 20.40
CA LYS A 443 -33.68 -3.40 19.50
C LYS A 443 -33.25 -3.85 18.11
N ALA A 444 -32.20 -3.23 17.56
CA ALA A 444 -31.64 -3.66 16.27
C ALA A 444 -31.04 -5.08 16.35
N ALA A 445 -30.35 -5.40 17.43
CA ALA A 445 -29.81 -6.73 17.68
C ALA A 445 -30.92 -7.80 17.90
N GLU A 446 -31.99 -7.43 18.60
CA GLU A 446 -33.17 -8.29 18.74
C GLU A 446 -33.85 -8.58 17.39
N SER A 447 -34.06 -7.55 16.57
CA SER A 447 -34.65 -7.69 15.23
C SER A 447 -33.79 -8.55 14.29
N ALA A 448 -32.46 -8.49 14.43
CA ALA A 448 -31.51 -9.32 13.70
C ALA A 448 -31.26 -10.69 14.35
N GLN A 449 -31.99 -11.05 15.42
CA GLN A 449 -31.80 -12.29 16.20
C GLN A 449 -30.35 -12.42 16.74
N ALA A 450 -29.67 -11.29 17.01
CA ALA A 450 -28.30 -11.24 17.52
C ALA A 450 -28.25 -11.19 19.06
N GLU A 451 -29.23 -10.59 19.73
CA GLU A 451 -29.28 -10.39 21.17
C GLU A 451 -29.04 -11.68 21.96
N GLY A 452 -29.70 -12.77 21.56
CA GLY A 452 -29.64 -14.05 22.29
C GLY A 452 -28.22 -14.65 22.36
N PHE A 453 -27.36 -14.45 21.37
CA PHE A 453 -25.98 -14.89 21.48
C PHE A 453 -25.06 -13.83 22.11
N ILE A 454 -25.32 -12.53 21.89
CA ILE A 454 -24.55 -11.45 22.52
C ILE A 454 -24.61 -11.59 24.04
N GLN A 455 -25.79 -11.81 24.61
CA GLN A 455 -25.96 -12.00 26.07
C GLN A 455 -25.27 -13.25 26.62
N LYS A 456 -24.96 -14.23 25.78
CA LYS A 456 -24.24 -15.45 26.19
C LYS A 456 -22.71 -15.26 26.19
N LEU A 457 -22.21 -14.18 25.61
CA LEU A 457 -20.79 -13.84 25.68
C LEU A 457 -20.46 -13.26 27.05
N ALA A 458 -19.25 -13.49 27.54
CA ALA A 458 -18.82 -13.08 28.87
C ALA A 458 -18.98 -11.57 29.09
N ASP A 459 -18.65 -10.76 28.08
CA ASP A 459 -18.67 -9.30 28.14
C ASP A 459 -19.85 -8.68 27.36
N GLY A 460 -20.79 -9.51 26.87
CA GLY A 460 -21.98 -9.03 26.14
C GLY A 460 -21.62 -8.12 24.97
N TYR A 461 -22.14 -6.89 24.96
CA TYR A 461 -21.87 -5.88 23.92
C TYR A 461 -20.44 -5.33 23.95
N ASP A 462 -19.75 -5.41 25.11
CA ASP A 462 -18.35 -4.99 25.26
C ASP A 462 -17.36 -6.07 24.78
N THR A 463 -17.86 -7.20 24.26
CA THR A 463 -17.01 -8.28 23.73
C THR A 463 -16.16 -7.76 22.55
N GLU A 464 -14.84 -7.86 22.70
CA GLU A 464 -13.86 -7.51 21.66
C GLU A 464 -13.94 -8.46 20.47
N LEU A 465 -14.08 -7.90 19.28
CA LEU A 465 -14.03 -8.61 18.01
C LEU A 465 -12.63 -8.47 17.41
N GLY A 466 -12.01 -9.61 17.05
CA GLY A 466 -10.77 -9.61 16.29
C GLY A 466 -10.98 -9.12 14.86
N GLN A 467 -9.88 -8.83 14.17
CA GLN A 467 -9.91 -8.35 12.77
C GLN A 467 -10.75 -9.28 11.88
N GLY A 468 -11.78 -8.73 11.23
CA GLY A 468 -12.74 -9.49 10.45
C GLY A 468 -13.66 -10.38 11.27
N GLY A 469 -13.76 -10.21 12.60
CA GLY A 469 -14.62 -10.99 13.49
C GLY A 469 -14.23 -12.45 13.56
N VAL A 470 -12.94 -12.79 13.63
CA VAL A 470 -12.43 -14.17 13.61
C VAL A 470 -12.90 -15.03 14.79
N ASN A 471 -13.34 -14.40 15.87
CA ASN A 471 -13.78 -15.03 17.11
C ASN A 471 -15.32 -15.25 17.18
N VAL A 472 -16.05 -14.93 16.12
CA VAL A 472 -17.49 -15.21 16.01
C VAL A 472 -17.80 -16.07 14.80
N SER A 473 -18.88 -16.89 14.87
CA SER A 473 -19.27 -17.77 13.78
C SER A 473 -19.80 -16.98 12.57
N GLY A 474 -19.85 -17.62 11.38
CA GLY A 474 -20.39 -17.01 10.16
C GLY A 474 -21.81 -16.47 10.33
N GLY A 475 -22.72 -17.25 10.93
CA GLY A 475 -24.09 -16.82 11.21
C GLY A 475 -24.19 -15.70 12.26
N GLN A 476 -23.28 -15.66 13.24
CA GLN A 476 -23.19 -14.55 14.19
C GLN A 476 -22.73 -13.26 13.49
N LYS A 477 -21.71 -13.34 12.60
CA LYS A 477 -21.27 -12.21 11.78
C LYS A 477 -22.39 -11.64 10.93
N GLN A 478 -23.14 -12.51 10.25
CA GLN A 478 -24.28 -12.09 9.42
C GLN A 478 -25.30 -11.32 10.24
N ARG A 479 -25.72 -11.87 11.40
CA ARG A 479 -26.69 -11.22 12.28
C ARG A 479 -26.21 -9.88 12.81
N LEU A 480 -24.92 -9.74 13.14
CA LEU A 480 -24.34 -8.44 13.52
C LEU A 480 -24.33 -7.43 12.34
N CYS A 481 -24.01 -7.88 11.12
CA CYS A 481 -24.08 -7.01 9.95
C CYS A 481 -25.52 -6.59 9.61
N ILE A 482 -26.51 -7.50 9.80
CA ILE A 482 -27.94 -7.17 9.67
C ILE A 482 -28.33 -6.14 10.75
N ALA A 483 -27.98 -6.36 12.03
CA ALA A 483 -28.27 -5.43 13.12
C ALA A 483 -27.69 -4.04 12.85
N ARG A 484 -26.45 -3.95 12.33
CA ARG A 484 -25.82 -2.71 11.90
C ARG A 484 -26.63 -1.98 10.84
N ALA A 485 -27.09 -2.71 9.81
CA ALA A 485 -27.90 -2.13 8.74
C ALA A 485 -29.28 -1.69 9.23
N LEU A 486 -29.89 -2.41 10.17
CA LEU A 486 -31.17 -2.05 10.78
C LEU A 486 -31.08 -0.82 11.69
N LEU A 487 -29.97 -0.68 12.43
CA LEU A 487 -29.72 0.45 13.31
C LEU A 487 -29.71 1.79 12.55
N LYS A 488 -29.28 1.75 11.30
CA LYS A 488 -29.30 2.89 10.37
C LYS A 488 -30.72 3.40 10.03
N ARG A 489 -31.78 2.57 10.22
CA ARG A 489 -33.18 2.84 9.86
C ARG A 489 -33.35 3.32 8.42
N PRO A 490 -32.83 2.59 7.44
CA PRO A 490 -32.83 3.03 6.05
C PRO A 490 -34.23 2.98 5.45
N LYS A 491 -34.47 3.78 4.39
CA LYS A 491 -35.68 3.69 3.56
C LYS A 491 -35.63 2.53 2.56
N ILE A 492 -34.43 2.12 2.18
CA ILE A 492 -34.15 0.96 1.31
C ILE A 492 -33.17 0.06 2.04
N LEU A 493 -33.52 -1.21 2.24
CA LEU A 493 -32.66 -2.24 2.83
C LEU A 493 -32.32 -3.30 1.78
N ILE A 494 -31.03 -3.48 1.53
CA ILE A 494 -30.49 -4.46 0.59
C ILE A 494 -29.77 -5.56 1.37
N LEU A 495 -30.16 -6.80 1.15
CA LEU A 495 -29.59 -8.00 1.75
C LEU A 495 -29.01 -8.88 0.64
N ASP A 496 -27.70 -8.83 0.45
CA ASP A 496 -27.02 -9.61 -0.60
C ASP A 496 -26.51 -10.94 -0.02
N ASP A 497 -27.26 -12.03 -0.24
CA ASP A 497 -26.99 -13.40 0.24
C ASP A 497 -26.63 -13.44 1.75
N SER A 498 -27.24 -12.53 2.51
CA SER A 498 -26.84 -12.24 3.89
C SER A 498 -27.53 -13.14 4.94
N THR A 499 -28.30 -14.15 4.53
CA THR A 499 -28.91 -15.14 5.42
C THR A 499 -28.42 -16.58 5.17
N SER A 500 -27.53 -16.78 4.22
CA SER A 500 -27.08 -18.12 3.79
C SER A 500 -26.35 -18.94 4.86
N ALA A 501 -25.71 -18.29 5.84
CA ALA A 501 -25.02 -18.95 6.97
C ALA A 501 -25.90 -18.99 8.25
N VAL A 502 -27.14 -18.49 8.19
CA VAL A 502 -28.11 -18.55 9.28
C VAL A 502 -28.99 -19.77 9.10
N ASP A 503 -29.38 -20.42 10.20
CA ASP A 503 -30.32 -21.53 10.16
C ASP A 503 -31.72 -21.07 9.77
N THR A 504 -32.52 -21.97 9.17
CA THR A 504 -33.83 -21.67 8.60
C THR A 504 -34.81 -21.08 9.63
N ALA A 505 -34.76 -21.54 10.89
CA ALA A 505 -35.65 -21.06 11.93
C ALA A 505 -35.33 -19.63 12.36
N THR A 506 -34.05 -19.31 12.46
CA THR A 506 -33.56 -17.95 12.74
C THR A 506 -33.84 -17.00 11.56
N GLU A 507 -33.65 -17.47 10.31
CA GLU A 507 -33.97 -16.71 9.12
C GLU A 507 -35.45 -16.34 9.05
N ALA A 508 -36.37 -17.29 9.36
CA ALA A 508 -37.80 -17.03 9.42
C ALA A 508 -38.14 -15.90 10.42
N LYS A 509 -37.53 -15.91 11.61
CA LYS A 509 -37.74 -14.87 12.63
C LYS A 509 -37.20 -13.50 12.18
N ILE A 510 -36.06 -13.46 11.47
CA ILE A 510 -35.55 -12.23 10.89
C ILE A 510 -36.51 -11.66 9.84
N ARG A 511 -37.08 -12.51 8.98
CA ARG A 511 -38.10 -12.10 8.01
C ARG A 511 -39.39 -11.59 8.67
N GLU A 512 -39.85 -12.26 9.73
CA GLU A 512 -40.98 -11.80 10.53
C GLU A 512 -40.73 -10.42 11.15
N ALA A 513 -39.51 -10.19 11.67
CA ALA A 513 -39.11 -8.87 12.15
C ALA A 513 -39.14 -7.83 11.01
N PHE A 514 -38.73 -8.17 9.78
CA PHE A 514 -38.79 -7.27 8.63
C PHE A 514 -40.22 -6.92 8.23
N SER A 515 -41.16 -7.85 8.30
CA SER A 515 -42.57 -7.61 7.97
C SER A 515 -43.31 -6.78 9.02
N THR A 516 -42.86 -6.81 10.28
CA THR A 516 -43.51 -6.12 11.41
C THR A 516 -42.86 -4.76 11.69
N THR A 517 -41.52 -4.72 11.79
CA THR A 517 -40.78 -3.53 12.22
C THR A 517 -40.39 -2.58 11.06
N LEU A 518 -40.25 -3.15 9.83
CA LEU A 518 -39.78 -2.41 8.64
C LEU A 518 -40.85 -2.31 7.55
N LYS A 519 -42.13 -2.12 7.92
CA LYS A 519 -43.24 -2.04 6.95
C LYS A 519 -43.04 -0.95 5.89
N GLU A 520 -42.52 0.19 6.27
CA GLU A 520 -42.29 1.33 5.36
C GLU A 520 -40.95 1.28 4.60
N THR A 521 -40.06 0.34 4.94
CA THR A 521 -38.78 0.17 4.30
C THR A 521 -38.92 -0.73 3.07
N THR A 522 -38.42 -0.30 1.91
CA THR A 522 -38.30 -1.14 0.72
C THR A 522 -37.17 -2.15 0.92
N LYS A 523 -37.43 -3.43 0.73
CA LYS A 523 -36.51 -4.53 1.01
C LYS A 523 -36.15 -5.27 -0.26
N LEU A 524 -34.86 -5.42 -0.56
CA LEU A 524 -34.34 -6.25 -1.64
C LEU A 524 -33.54 -7.40 -1.03
N ILE A 525 -33.94 -8.61 -1.28
CA ILE A 525 -33.33 -9.81 -0.73
C ILE A 525 -32.79 -10.64 -1.89
N ILE A 526 -31.47 -10.68 -2.04
CA ILE A 526 -30.82 -11.63 -2.94
C ILE A 526 -30.66 -12.93 -2.17
N ALA A 527 -31.22 -14.01 -2.69
CA ALA A 527 -31.08 -15.31 -2.11
C ALA A 527 -30.69 -16.38 -3.13
N GLN A 528 -30.03 -17.40 -2.63
CA GLN A 528 -29.74 -18.63 -3.39
C GLN A 528 -30.83 -19.69 -3.17
N ARG A 529 -31.55 -19.60 -2.04
CA ARG A 529 -32.63 -20.52 -1.71
C ARG A 529 -33.97 -19.89 -2.03
N ILE A 530 -34.84 -20.64 -2.72
CA ILE A 530 -36.19 -20.18 -3.03
C ILE A 530 -36.98 -19.91 -1.76
N GLY A 531 -36.85 -20.75 -0.72
CA GLY A 531 -37.54 -20.57 0.55
C GLY A 531 -37.28 -19.19 1.22
N SER A 532 -36.18 -18.52 0.90
CA SER A 532 -35.90 -17.20 1.43
C SER A 532 -36.69 -16.06 0.75
N VAL A 533 -37.25 -16.30 -0.44
CA VAL A 533 -37.94 -15.28 -1.26
C VAL A 533 -39.39 -15.63 -1.62
N MET A 534 -39.90 -16.82 -1.26
CA MET A 534 -41.23 -17.26 -1.61
C MET A 534 -42.34 -16.31 -1.12
N GLU A 535 -42.14 -15.69 0.03
CA GLU A 535 -43.07 -14.76 0.67
C GLU A 535 -42.91 -13.29 0.22
N ALA A 536 -42.03 -13.04 -0.74
CA ALA A 536 -41.81 -11.68 -1.26
C ALA A 536 -43.04 -11.18 -2.05
N ASP A 537 -43.30 -9.87 -2.00
CA ASP A 537 -44.38 -9.24 -2.78
C ASP A 537 -44.19 -9.47 -4.28
N GLN A 538 -42.94 -9.46 -4.73
CA GLN A 538 -42.54 -9.82 -6.09
C GLN A 538 -41.18 -10.51 -6.06
N ILE A 539 -40.96 -11.40 -7.01
CA ILE A 539 -39.69 -12.08 -7.23
C ILE A 539 -39.16 -11.71 -8.62
N VAL A 540 -37.94 -11.25 -8.65
CA VAL A 540 -37.19 -10.96 -9.88
C VAL A 540 -36.31 -12.16 -10.19
N VAL A 541 -36.53 -12.79 -11.33
CA VAL A 541 -35.71 -13.90 -11.82
C VAL A 541 -34.71 -13.36 -12.83
N MET A 542 -33.43 -13.50 -12.52
CA MET A 542 -32.35 -13.03 -13.39
C MET A 542 -31.63 -14.20 -14.05
N ASP A 543 -31.35 -14.04 -15.32
CA ASP A 543 -30.49 -14.95 -16.08
C ASP A 543 -29.69 -14.17 -17.13
N GLU A 544 -28.40 -14.49 -17.28
CA GLU A 544 -27.47 -13.84 -18.23
C GLU A 544 -27.58 -12.30 -18.28
N GLY A 545 -27.67 -11.65 -17.14
CA GLY A 545 -27.74 -10.18 -17.02
C GLY A 545 -29.10 -9.57 -17.37
N LYS A 546 -30.15 -10.37 -17.55
CA LYS A 546 -31.51 -9.92 -17.90
C LYS A 546 -32.54 -10.37 -16.86
N ILE A 547 -33.64 -9.67 -16.77
CA ILE A 547 -34.83 -10.11 -16.03
C ILE A 547 -35.62 -11.00 -16.97
N VAL A 548 -35.71 -12.30 -16.62
CA VAL A 548 -36.46 -13.32 -17.39
C VAL A 548 -37.80 -13.64 -16.79
N GLY A 549 -38.06 -13.22 -15.55
CA GLY A 549 -39.35 -13.40 -14.87
C GLY A 549 -39.53 -12.33 -13.77
N LEU A 550 -40.77 -11.84 -13.64
CA LEU A 550 -41.20 -10.92 -12.59
C LEU A 550 -42.62 -11.24 -12.16
N GLY A 551 -42.85 -11.57 -10.91
CA GLY A 551 -44.18 -11.92 -10.38
C GLY A 551 -44.12 -12.50 -8.99
N LYS A 552 -45.24 -13.03 -8.51
CA LYS A 552 -45.30 -13.79 -7.26
C LYS A 552 -44.84 -15.23 -7.46
N HIS A 553 -44.55 -15.91 -6.37
CA HIS A 553 -44.09 -17.31 -6.37
C HIS A 553 -45.00 -18.21 -7.23
N GLU A 554 -46.31 -18.15 -7.02
CA GLU A 554 -47.30 -19.01 -7.71
C GLU A 554 -47.32 -18.70 -9.22
N ASP A 555 -47.32 -17.41 -9.61
CA ASP A 555 -47.31 -17.00 -11.01
C ASP A 555 -46.06 -17.44 -11.74
N LEU A 556 -44.90 -17.34 -11.09
CA LEU A 556 -43.61 -17.70 -11.68
C LEU A 556 -43.42 -19.21 -11.82
N LEU A 557 -44.06 -20.01 -10.96
CA LEU A 557 -44.08 -21.46 -11.13
C LEU A 557 -44.83 -21.90 -12.40
N GLU A 558 -45.79 -21.09 -12.87
CA GLU A 558 -46.56 -21.40 -14.07
C GLU A 558 -45.93 -20.78 -15.33
N THR A 559 -45.35 -19.55 -15.19
CA THR A 559 -44.99 -18.73 -16.34
C THR A 559 -43.47 -18.65 -16.63
N CYS A 560 -42.59 -18.93 -15.66
CA CYS A 560 -41.17 -18.75 -15.78
C CYS A 560 -40.39 -20.07 -15.69
N LYS A 561 -39.92 -20.56 -16.84
CA LYS A 561 -39.17 -21.82 -16.93
C LYS A 561 -37.88 -21.79 -16.07
N ALA A 562 -37.13 -20.71 -16.08
CA ALA A 562 -35.91 -20.56 -15.28
C ALA A 562 -36.22 -20.68 -13.76
N TYR A 563 -37.34 -20.11 -13.31
CA TYR A 563 -37.79 -20.23 -11.92
C TYR A 563 -38.18 -21.64 -11.57
N GLN A 564 -38.93 -22.35 -12.46
CA GLN A 564 -39.31 -23.73 -12.30
C GLN A 564 -38.07 -24.64 -12.16
N GLU A 565 -37.07 -24.47 -13.01
CA GLU A 565 -35.84 -25.26 -12.97
C GLU A 565 -35.10 -25.09 -11.62
N ILE A 566 -35.00 -23.83 -11.09
CA ILE A 566 -34.43 -23.58 -9.77
C ILE A 566 -35.27 -24.24 -8.66
N TYR A 567 -36.58 -24.10 -8.72
CA TYR A 567 -37.51 -24.68 -7.74
C TYR A 567 -37.39 -26.21 -7.71
N ASP A 568 -37.47 -26.86 -8.84
CA ASP A 568 -37.36 -28.32 -8.98
C ASP A 568 -36.02 -28.84 -8.48
N SER A 569 -34.93 -28.12 -8.77
CA SER A 569 -33.60 -28.50 -8.32
C SER A 569 -33.42 -28.46 -6.80
N GLN A 570 -34.16 -27.60 -6.12
CA GLN A 570 -34.09 -27.45 -4.66
C GLN A 570 -35.06 -28.37 -3.94
N MET A 571 -36.33 -28.49 -4.42
CA MET A 571 -37.36 -29.33 -3.79
C MET A 571 -37.11 -30.82 -4.00
N LYS A 572 -36.54 -31.23 -5.15
CA LYS A 572 -36.18 -32.66 -5.35
C LYS A 572 -35.04 -33.11 -4.42
N LYS A 573 -34.18 -32.21 -3.95
CA LYS A 573 -33.15 -32.53 -2.96
C LYS A 573 -33.69 -32.68 -1.55
N GLU A 574 -34.73 -31.94 -1.17
CA GLU A 574 -35.36 -32.09 0.17
C GLU A 574 -36.16 -33.38 0.33
N VAL A 575 -36.65 -33.97 -0.76
CA VAL A 575 -37.40 -35.26 -0.73
C VAL A 575 -36.45 -36.47 -0.66
N ILE A 576 -35.14 -36.29 -0.98
CA ILE A 576 -34.16 -37.39 -1.00
C ILE A 576 -33.24 -37.35 0.25
N ALA A 577 -33.24 -36.28 1.05
CA ALA A 577 -32.47 -36.12 2.30
C ALA A 577 -33.37 -36.39 3.52
#